data_d7d7a23f1b30c8f0098971f263b56dd8
#
_entry.id   d7d7a23f1b30c8f0098971f263b56dd8
#
_cell.length_a   1.000
_cell.length_b   1.000
_cell.length_c   1.000
_cell.angle_alpha   90.00
_cell.angle_beta   90.00
_cell.angle_gamma   90.00
#
_symmetry.space_group_name_H-M   'P 1'
#
loop_
_entity.id
_entity.type
_entity.pdbx_description
1 polymer ?
#
loop_
_entity_poly.entity_id
_entity_poly.type
_entity_poly.pdbx_seq_one_letter_code
_entity_poly.pdbx_strand_id
1 'polypeptide(L)'
;MLFFPVCKSRRAAILFFFCFLLSSRLRAQSPAHYEPTLESLDKHQLPQWYADAKLGIFIHWGLYSVPGWAPLVHPEHDFASQDYIKYNPYAEWYLNTMRLDGSPTQAYHREHYGTDYDYYNFAPTFDREIQKWNPDAMAKVFHDAGAKYVVLTTKHHDGFTLWPSSTANPKLPSDRQHATRDLVGELTASVNKQDLRMGLYYSGGYDWTFVPGPIRVAADYQAVKPQTDAYGKYADVHMRELILRYHPAVLWNDIDYPKSGHPLDIMAEYYNAVPDGVIDDRFGVKHSDFQSPEYETLDKISPTKWEECRGLGRSFGYNRAEGKAETIAPAELIYLLVDIVSKTEISSSTSAPKPTAPFPPSS
;
A
#
# COMPACT_ATOMS: atom_id res chain seq x y z
N MET A 1 47.35 -50.97 70.21
CA MET A 1 46.64 -50.72 71.45
C MET A 1 45.36 -50.00 71.10
N LEU A 2 44.24 -50.69 71.30
CA LEU A 2 42.86 -50.28 71.06
C LEU A 2 42.48 -48.96 71.71
N PHE A 3 41.63 -48.21 71.08
CA PHE A 3 40.41 -47.72 71.72
C PHE A 3 39.48 -47.07 70.71
N PHE A 4 38.28 -47.67 70.54
CA PHE A 4 37.08 -47.01 69.97
C PHE A 4 36.42 -46.15 71.06
N PRO A 5 35.70 -45.08 70.71
CA PRO A 5 34.30 -45.08 71.07
C PRO A 5 33.32 -44.46 70.09
N VAL A 6 32.27 -45.21 69.99
CA VAL A 6 30.84 -44.81 70.10
C VAL A 6 30.27 -43.71 69.17
N CYS A 7 29.47 -44.28 68.33
CA CYS A 7 28.40 -43.67 67.51
C CYS A 7 27.41 -42.84 68.33
N LYS A 8 27.11 -41.62 67.89
CA LYS A 8 25.85 -40.89 68.20
C LYS A 8 25.10 -40.58 66.94
N SER A 9 23.99 -41.28 66.81
CA SER A 9 22.99 -41.09 65.76
C SER A 9 22.41 -39.66 65.77
N ARG A 10 22.50 -38.91 64.67
CA ARG A 10 21.65 -37.74 64.43
C ARG A 10 20.66 -38.10 63.32
N ARG A 11 19.39 -38.08 63.71
CA ARG A 11 18.26 -38.23 62.84
C ARG A 11 18.25 -37.06 61.84
N ALA A 12 18.51 -37.34 60.57
CA ALA A 12 18.30 -36.38 59.50
C ALA A 12 16.80 -36.35 59.17
N ALA A 13 16.15 -35.22 59.50
CA ALA A 13 14.80 -34.92 59.07
C ALA A 13 14.84 -34.57 57.57
N ILE A 14 14.27 -35.43 56.72
CA ILE A 14 14.07 -35.17 55.32
C ILE A 14 12.85 -34.26 55.19
N LEU A 15 13.07 -32.97 54.93
CA LEU A 15 12.01 -32.04 54.50
C LEU A 15 11.71 -32.33 53.06
N PHE A 16 10.55 -32.94 52.81
CA PHE A 16 9.98 -33.01 51.45
C PHE A 16 9.41 -31.63 51.08
N PHE A 17 10.13 -30.88 50.26
CA PHE A 17 9.63 -29.69 49.63
C PHE A 17 8.71 -30.09 48.46
N PHE A 18 7.41 -30.09 48.69
CA PHE A 18 6.42 -30.24 47.66
C PHE A 18 6.41 -28.94 46.85
N CYS A 19 7.20 -28.85 45.78
CA CYS A 19 7.01 -27.83 44.75
C CYS A 19 5.72 -28.13 43.97
N PHE A 20 4.65 -27.47 44.39
CA PHE A 20 3.45 -27.36 43.58
C PHE A 20 3.79 -26.49 42.36
N LEU A 21 4.22 -27.11 41.25
CA LEU A 21 4.24 -26.50 39.95
C LEU A 21 2.80 -26.21 39.56
N LEU A 22 2.32 -25.00 39.85
CA LEU A 22 1.18 -24.43 39.16
C LEU A 22 1.59 -24.27 37.69
N SER A 23 1.38 -25.32 36.91
CA SER A 23 1.31 -25.21 35.44
C SER A 23 0.05 -24.41 35.11
N SER A 24 0.19 -23.07 35.13
CA SER A 24 -0.74 -22.21 34.43
C SER A 24 -0.67 -22.63 32.94
N ARG A 25 -1.58 -23.51 32.55
CA ARG A 25 -1.85 -23.74 31.13
C ARG A 25 -2.31 -22.38 30.59
N LEU A 26 -1.40 -21.62 30.01
CA LEU A 26 -1.79 -20.65 29.02
C LEU A 26 -2.61 -21.45 27.98
N ARG A 27 -3.91 -21.38 28.09
CA ARG A 27 -4.77 -21.71 26.95
C ARG A 27 -4.35 -20.73 25.86
N ALA A 28 -3.59 -21.21 24.88
CA ALA A 28 -3.50 -20.50 23.61
C ALA A 28 -4.96 -20.34 23.18
N GLN A 29 -5.47 -19.11 23.25
CA GLN A 29 -6.75 -18.80 22.62
C GLN A 29 -6.60 -19.23 21.16
N SER A 30 -7.53 -20.05 20.69
CA SER A 30 -7.63 -20.32 19.24
C SER A 30 -7.68 -18.95 18.56
N PRO A 31 -6.93 -18.75 17.47
CA PRO A 31 -6.99 -17.48 16.74
C PRO A 31 -8.47 -17.13 16.49
N ALA A 32 -8.83 -15.87 16.72
CA ALA A 32 -10.18 -15.41 16.47
C ALA A 32 -10.55 -15.75 15.03
N HIS A 33 -11.72 -16.33 14.83
CA HIS A 33 -12.25 -16.56 13.48
C HIS A 33 -13.25 -15.47 13.17
N TYR A 34 -13.06 -14.80 12.03
CA TYR A 34 -13.89 -13.69 11.58
C TYR A 34 -14.88 -14.14 10.52
N GLU A 35 -16.14 -13.76 10.72
CA GLU A 35 -17.23 -13.94 9.77
C GLU A 35 -17.42 -12.66 8.94
N PRO A 36 -17.98 -12.72 7.72
CA PRO A 36 -18.17 -11.57 6.84
C PRO A 36 -19.35 -10.67 7.30
N THR A 37 -19.31 -10.24 8.56
CA THR A 37 -20.30 -9.34 9.16
C THR A 37 -19.58 -8.22 9.93
N LEU A 38 -20.14 -7.02 9.93
CA LEU A 38 -19.60 -5.89 10.70
C LEU A 38 -19.44 -6.25 12.18
N GLU A 39 -20.44 -6.95 12.76
CA GLU A 39 -20.38 -7.40 14.16
C GLU A 39 -19.16 -8.27 14.46
N SER A 40 -18.76 -9.12 13.53
CA SER A 40 -17.57 -9.96 13.67
C SER A 40 -16.29 -9.19 13.43
N LEU A 41 -16.23 -8.39 12.36
CA LEU A 41 -15.05 -7.62 11.97
C LEU A 41 -14.70 -6.56 13.02
N ASP A 42 -15.70 -5.89 13.62
CA ASP A 42 -15.48 -4.86 14.65
C ASP A 42 -14.90 -5.44 15.98
N LYS A 43 -14.74 -6.76 16.08
CA LYS A 43 -14.00 -7.39 17.18
C LYS A 43 -12.49 -7.43 16.93
N HIS A 44 -12.04 -7.14 15.70
CA HIS A 44 -10.62 -7.04 15.40
C HIS A 44 -10.00 -5.94 16.23
N GLN A 45 -8.86 -6.25 16.84
CA GLN A 45 -8.14 -5.29 17.67
C GLN A 45 -6.93 -4.78 16.91
N LEU A 46 -6.73 -3.47 16.92
CA LEU A 46 -5.56 -2.87 16.30
C LEU A 46 -4.28 -3.52 16.84
N PRO A 47 -3.45 -4.15 15.99
CA PRO A 47 -2.25 -4.82 16.43
C PRO A 47 -1.22 -3.86 17.01
N GLN A 48 -0.54 -4.27 18.07
CA GLN A 48 0.44 -3.43 18.77
C GLN A 48 1.57 -2.94 17.84
N TRP A 49 2.00 -3.79 16.90
CA TRP A 49 3.03 -3.38 15.95
C TRP A 49 2.63 -2.14 15.12
N TYR A 50 1.34 -2.07 14.70
CA TYR A 50 0.84 -0.94 13.94
C TYR A 50 0.63 0.29 14.83
N ALA A 51 0.17 0.08 16.06
CA ALA A 51 0.11 1.14 17.06
C ALA A 51 1.49 1.77 17.34
N ASP A 52 2.54 0.97 17.33
CA ASP A 52 3.93 1.39 17.59
C ASP A 52 4.63 1.91 16.32
N ALA A 53 4.22 1.49 15.13
CA ALA A 53 4.75 1.98 13.88
C ALA A 53 4.43 3.47 13.70
N LYS A 54 5.45 4.29 13.39
CA LYS A 54 5.31 5.75 13.25
C LYS A 54 5.68 6.24 11.85
N LEU A 55 6.44 5.47 11.11
CA LEU A 55 6.86 5.80 9.75
C LEU A 55 6.62 4.59 8.83
N GLY A 56 5.80 4.77 7.82
CA GLY A 56 5.64 3.89 6.67
C GLY A 56 6.21 4.53 5.41
N ILE A 57 6.56 3.70 4.44
CA ILE A 57 6.92 4.15 3.09
C ILE A 57 5.87 3.63 2.13
N PHE A 58 5.24 4.56 1.39
CA PHE A 58 4.30 4.22 0.33
C PHE A 58 5.00 4.32 -1.03
N ILE A 59 4.84 3.33 -1.90
CA ILE A 59 5.47 3.30 -3.22
C ILE A 59 4.38 3.29 -4.28
N HIS A 60 4.30 4.38 -5.07
CA HIS A 60 3.49 4.44 -6.28
C HIS A 60 4.35 4.04 -7.48
N TRP A 61 4.10 2.86 -8.04
CA TRP A 61 4.85 2.31 -9.16
C TRP A 61 3.93 1.60 -10.16
N GLY A 62 4.17 1.81 -11.44
CA GLY A 62 3.37 1.26 -12.52
C GLY A 62 3.81 1.79 -13.88
N LEU A 63 3.02 1.56 -14.93
CA LEU A 63 3.33 2.03 -16.29
C LEU A 63 3.53 3.54 -16.36
N TYR A 64 2.81 4.31 -15.55
CA TYR A 64 2.95 5.77 -15.45
C TYR A 64 4.36 6.22 -15.04
N SER A 65 5.16 5.35 -14.45
CA SER A 65 6.57 5.66 -14.12
C SER A 65 7.45 5.71 -15.35
N VAL A 66 7.01 5.17 -16.51
CA VAL A 66 7.75 5.25 -17.77
C VAL A 66 7.76 6.67 -18.32
N PRO A 67 6.61 7.32 -18.60
CA PRO A 67 6.62 8.75 -18.90
C PRO A 67 7.07 9.55 -17.67
N GLY A 68 6.68 9.16 -16.46
CA GLY A 68 7.06 9.77 -15.20
C GLY A 68 6.90 11.29 -15.23
N TRP A 69 5.73 11.78 -15.65
CA TRP A 69 5.53 13.20 -15.91
C TRP A 69 4.11 13.66 -15.54
N ALA A 70 4.04 14.81 -14.92
CA ALA A 70 2.84 15.61 -14.73
C ALA A 70 3.22 17.09 -14.70
N PRO A 71 2.29 18.03 -14.98
CA PRO A 71 2.57 19.44 -14.93
C PRO A 71 2.89 19.91 -13.50
N LEU A 72 3.86 20.85 -13.37
CA LEU A 72 4.21 21.45 -12.08
C LEU A 72 3.23 22.56 -11.67
N VAL A 73 2.64 23.23 -12.64
CA VAL A 73 1.67 24.29 -12.41
C VAL A 73 0.28 23.65 -12.29
N HIS A 74 -0.32 23.78 -11.14
CA HIS A 74 -1.69 23.36 -10.90
C HIS A 74 -2.46 24.49 -10.21
N PRO A 75 -3.77 24.65 -10.50
CA PRO A 75 -4.65 25.49 -9.73
C PRO A 75 -4.62 25.08 -8.25
N GLU A 76 -4.98 26.00 -7.37
CA GLU A 76 -5.16 25.66 -5.95
C GLU A 76 -6.11 24.48 -5.80
N HIS A 77 -5.92 23.69 -4.73
CA HIS A 77 -6.53 22.37 -4.48
C HIS A 77 -8.06 22.37 -4.49
N ASP A 78 -8.65 22.61 -5.63
CA ASP A 78 -10.07 22.38 -5.86
C ASP A 78 -10.24 21.13 -6.75
N PHE A 79 -10.27 19.96 -6.12
CA PHE A 79 -10.50 18.67 -6.80
C PHE A 79 -11.80 18.63 -7.62
N ALA A 80 -12.73 19.54 -7.37
CA ALA A 80 -13.97 19.64 -8.11
C ALA A 80 -13.83 20.53 -9.35
N SER A 81 -12.77 21.34 -9.47
CA SER A 81 -12.59 22.21 -10.60
C SER A 81 -12.14 21.45 -11.84
N GLN A 82 -12.67 21.85 -12.99
CA GLN A 82 -12.27 21.29 -14.27
C GLN A 82 -10.79 21.57 -14.58
N ASP A 83 -10.27 22.71 -14.15
CA ASP A 83 -8.87 23.07 -14.31
C ASP A 83 -7.96 22.19 -13.47
N TYR A 84 -8.33 21.86 -12.23
CA TYR A 84 -7.55 20.89 -11.43
C TYR A 84 -7.44 19.55 -12.13
N ILE A 85 -8.54 18.99 -12.63
CA ILE A 85 -8.55 17.69 -13.32
C ILE A 85 -7.66 17.74 -14.57
N LYS A 86 -7.73 18.84 -15.33
CA LYS A 86 -6.96 19.03 -16.55
C LYS A 86 -5.45 19.22 -16.30
N TYR A 87 -5.10 19.92 -15.22
CA TYR A 87 -3.73 20.21 -14.80
C TYR A 87 -3.28 19.34 -13.63
N ASN A 88 -3.88 18.16 -13.46
CA ASN A 88 -3.59 17.24 -12.38
C ASN A 88 -2.08 17.03 -12.21
N PRO A 89 -1.51 17.28 -11.02
CA PRO A 89 -0.08 17.19 -10.77
C PRO A 89 0.42 15.76 -10.55
N TYR A 90 -0.48 14.77 -10.54
CA TYR A 90 -0.18 13.39 -10.20
C TYR A 90 0.27 12.60 -11.43
N ALA A 91 1.53 12.16 -11.43
CA ALA A 91 2.09 11.36 -12.54
C ALA A 91 1.36 10.00 -12.69
N GLU A 92 0.83 9.44 -11.61
CA GLU A 92 0.05 8.21 -11.64
C GLU A 92 -1.33 8.38 -12.30
N TRP A 93 -1.77 9.63 -12.51
CA TRP A 93 -2.98 9.95 -13.27
C TRP A 93 -2.70 10.18 -14.77
N TYR A 94 -1.49 9.88 -15.24
CA TYR A 94 -1.05 10.13 -16.63
C TYR A 94 -2.05 9.61 -17.66
N LEU A 95 -2.55 8.36 -17.52
CA LEU A 95 -3.52 7.77 -18.45
C LEU A 95 -4.82 8.59 -18.53
N ASN A 96 -5.30 9.12 -17.41
CA ASN A 96 -6.48 9.97 -17.42
C ASN A 96 -6.20 11.29 -18.13
N THR A 97 -5.15 11.98 -17.70
CA THR A 97 -4.87 13.35 -18.12
C THR A 97 -4.37 13.44 -19.56
N MET A 98 -3.68 12.43 -20.10
CA MET A 98 -3.30 12.38 -21.52
C MET A 98 -4.51 12.27 -22.47
N ARG A 99 -5.68 11.81 -21.96
CA ARG A 99 -6.94 11.71 -22.73
C ARG A 99 -7.78 12.99 -22.66
N LEU A 100 -7.35 14.01 -21.95
CA LEU A 100 -8.08 15.28 -21.79
C LEU A 100 -7.60 16.29 -22.83
N ASP A 101 -8.50 16.75 -23.69
CA ASP A 101 -8.18 17.69 -24.75
C ASP A 101 -7.60 18.99 -24.20
N GLY A 102 -6.42 19.34 -24.71
CA GLY A 102 -5.65 20.52 -24.34
C GLY A 102 -5.07 20.47 -22.92
N SER A 103 -4.95 19.28 -22.31
CA SER A 103 -4.17 19.13 -21.08
C SER A 103 -2.66 19.22 -21.37
N PRO A 104 -1.86 19.73 -20.40
CA PRO A 104 -0.41 19.70 -20.53
C PRO A 104 0.14 18.28 -20.72
N THR A 105 -0.45 17.29 -20.06
CA THR A 105 -0.06 15.88 -20.19
C THR A 105 -0.31 15.34 -21.59
N GLN A 106 -1.44 15.72 -22.24
CA GLN A 106 -1.69 15.37 -23.62
C GLN A 106 -0.66 16.00 -24.57
N ALA A 107 -0.32 17.26 -24.35
CA ALA A 107 0.68 17.95 -25.15
C ALA A 107 2.06 17.29 -25.01
N TYR A 108 2.48 17.01 -23.77
CA TYR A 108 3.72 16.28 -23.49
C TYR A 108 3.74 14.90 -24.13
N HIS A 109 2.64 14.16 -24.04
CA HIS A 109 2.52 12.82 -24.63
C HIS A 109 2.70 12.85 -26.15
N ARG A 110 2.00 13.77 -26.82
CA ARG A 110 2.09 13.94 -28.28
C ARG A 110 3.48 14.34 -28.76
N GLU A 111 4.14 15.21 -28.02
CA GLU A 111 5.49 15.67 -28.33
C GLU A 111 6.54 14.56 -28.19
N HIS A 112 6.46 13.74 -27.14
CA HIS A 112 7.51 12.78 -26.79
C HIS A 112 7.28 11.38 -27.33
N TYR A 113 6.01 11.01 -27.60
CA TYR A 113 5.65 9.64 -28.00
C TYR A 113 4.83 9.58 -29.29
N GLY A 114 4.25 10.71 -29.71
CA GLY A 114 3.37 10.77 -30.87
C GLY A 114 1.88 10.70 -30.53
N THR A 115 1.06 11.18 -31.45
CA THR A 115 -0.40 11.31 -31.25
C THR A 115 -1.09 9.95 -31.06
N ASP A 116 -0.61 8.92 -31.76
CA ASP A 116 -1.25 7.60 -31.82
C ASP A 116 -0.59 6.58 -30.88
N TYR A 117 0.35 7.01 -30.05
CA TYR A 117 1.01 6.11 -29.10
C TYR A 117 0.08 5.78 -27.95
N ASP A 118 -0.33 4.51 -27.85
CA ASP A 118 -1.19 4.03 -26.76
C ASP A 118 -0.43 3.93 -25.43
N TYR A 119 -1.10 4.25 -24.34
CA TYR A 119 -0.52 4.18 -22.98
C TYR A 119 0.08 2.81 -22.65
N TYR A 120 -0.61 1.72 -23.02
CA TYR A 120 -0.13 0.37 -22.74
C TYR A 120 1.08 -0.05 -23.58
N ASN A 121 1.47 0.76 -24.58
CA ASN A 121 2.76 0.60 -25.26
C ASN A 121 3.96 0.90 -24.37
N PHE A 122 3.74 1.46 -23.18
CA PHE A 122 4.79 1.59 -22.16
C PHE A 122 5.19 0.25 -21.52
N ALA A 123 4.35 -0.80 -21.58
CA ALA A 123 4.63 -2.07 -20.92
C ALA A 123 5.97 -2.72 -21.33
N PRO A 124 6.35 -2.83 -22.62
CA PRO A 124 7.67 -3.38 -22.98
C PRO A 124 8.85 -2.57 -22.43
N THR A 125 8.70 -1.25 -22.32
CA THR A 125 9.74 -0.40 -21.72
C THR A 125 9.80 -0.58 -20.22
N PHE A 126 8.66 -0.63 -19.55
CA PHE A 126 8.57 -0.93 -18.13
C PHE A 126 9.24 -2.27 -17.81
N ASP A 127 8.88 -3.32 -18.54
CA ASP A 127 9.43 -4.66 -18.36
C ASP A 127 10.94 -4.75 -18.58
N ARG A 128 11.48 -4.01 -19.54
CA ARG A 128 12.93 -3.91 -19.74
C ARG A 128 13.63 -3.22 -18.57
N GLU A 129 13.06 -2.13 -18.05
CA GLU A 129 13.68 -1.35 -16.98
C GLU A 129 13.61 -2.05 -15.63
N ILE A 130 12.53 -2.76 -15.31
CA ILE A 130 12.42 -3.52 -14.06
C ILE A 130 13.43 -4.68 -13.97
N GLN A 131 14.02 -5.15 -15.08
CA GLN A 131 15.10 -6.15 -15.02
C GLN A 131 16.34 -5.64 -14.28
N LYS A 132 16.55 -4.32 -14.24
CA LYS A 132 17.67 -3.69 -13.56
C LYS A 132 17.39 -3.40 -12.07
N TRP A 133 16.14 -3.58 -11.64
CA TRP A 133 15.73 -3.28 -10.28
C TRP A 133 16.27 -4.30 -9.28
N ASN A 134 16.78 -3.77 -8.16
CA ASN A 134 17.26 -4.55 -7.03
C ASN A 134 16.37 -4.31 -5.81
N PRO A 135 15.45 -5.24 -5.47
CA PRO A 135 14.55 -5.09 -4.34
C PRO A 135 15.25 -5.05 -2.99
N ASP A 136 16.35 -5.81 -2.81
CA ASP A 136 17.10 -5.81 -1.54
C ASP A 136 17.75 -4.44 -1.27
N ALA A 137 18.29 -3.81 -2.31
CA ALA A 137 18.85 -2.46 -2.18
C ALA A 137 17.78 -1.43 -1.84
N MET A 138 16.59 -1.55 -2.43
CA MET A 138 15.45 -0.67 -2.15
C MET A 138 14.94 -0.86 -0.70
N ALA A 139 14.70 -2.10 -0.28
CA ALA A 139 14.26 -2.41 1.07
C ALA A 139 15.25 -1.93 2.13
N LYS A 140 16.57 -2.03 1.86
CA LYS A 140 17.60 -1.48 2.74
C LYS A 140 17.48 0.03 2.92
N VAL A 141 17.20 0.79 1.87
CA VAL A 141 16.99 2.25 1.97
C VAL A 141 15.81 2.57 2.89
N PHE A 142 14.73 1.82 2.81
CA PHE A 142 13.56 2.02 3.68
C PHE A 142 13.86 1.69 5.14
N HIS A 143 14.58 0.59 5.38
CA HIS A 143 15.06 0.24 6.70
C HIS A 143 15.97 1.34 7.29
N ASP A 144 16.95 1.80 6.52
CA ASP A 144 17.91 2.84 6.95
C ASP A 144 17.22 4.19 7.22
N ALA A 145 16.10 4.47 6.53
CA ALA A 145 15.25 5.62 6.82
C ALA A 145 14.43 5.50 8.10
N GLY A 146 14.42 4.33 8.74
CA GLY A 146 13.68 4.07 9.98
C GLY A 146 12.24 3.64 9.80
N ALA A 147 11.81 3.32 8.58
CA ALA A 147 10.47 2.80 8.30
C ALA A 147 10.20 1.53 9.10
N LYS A 148 8.92 1.26 9.37
CA LYS A 148 8.44 0.05 10.02
C LYS A 148 7.63 -0.84 9.10
N TYR A 149 7.07 -0.25 8.06
CA TYR A 149 6.34 -0.95 7.02
C TYR A 149 6.49 -0.22 5.68
N VAL A 150 6.17 -0.95 4.62
CA VAL A 150 6.19 -0.46 3.24
C VAL A 150 4.88 -0.84 2.59
N VAL A 151 4.23 0.06 1.85
CA VAL A 151 3.04 -0.23 1.05
C VAL A 151 3.37 -0.03 -0.42
N LEU A 152 3.12 -1.04 -1.26
CA LEU A 152 3.32 -0.98 -2.70
C LEU A 152 1.99 -0.92 -3.43
N THR A 153 1.85 -0.03 -4.40
CA THR A 153 0.73 -0.09 -5.35
C THR A 153 0.85 -1.34 -6.21
N THR A 154 -0.04 -2.30 -6.00
CA THR A 154 -0.03 -3.56 -6.78
C THR A 154 -0.77 -3.42 -8.10
N LYS A 155 -1.87 -2.66 -8.12
CA LYS A 155 -2.63 -2.22 -9.29
C LYS A 155 -3.16 -0.82 -9.02
N HIS A 156 -2.77 0.15 -9.86
CA HIS A 156 -3.36 1.47 -9.84
C HIS A 156 -4.58 1.56 -10.76
N HIS A 157 -5.14 2.73 -10.98
CA HIS A 157 -6.35 2.97 -11.77
C HIS A 157 -6.21 2.58 -13.26
N ASP A 158 -4.98 2.45 -13.76
CA ASP A 158 -4.68 2.04 -15.13
C ASP A 158 -4.92 0.53 -15.39
N GLY A 159 -5.17 -0.26 -14.33
CA GLY A 159 -5.48 -1.68 -14.44
C GLY A 159 -4.27 -2.59 -14.68
N PHE A 160 -3.06 -2.04 -14.82
CA PHE A 160 -1.84 -2.83 -14.96
C PHE A 160 -1.39 -3.38 -13.60
N THR A 161 -1.13 -4.69 -13.51
CA THR A 161 -0.74 -5.32 -12.24
C THR A 161 0.76 -5.52 -12.12
N LEU A 162 1.30 -5.34 -10.91
CA LEU A 162 2.72 -5.55 -10.62
C LEU A 162 3.03 -7.00 -10.19
N TRP A 163 2.07 -7.90 -10.29
CA TRP A 163 2.22 -9.34 -10.05
C TRP A 163 1.56 -10.13 -11.20
N PRO A 164 2.01 -11.36 -11.48
CA PRO A 164 1.40 -12.21 -12.48
C PRO A 164 0.10 -12.81 -11.92
N SER A 165 -1.01 -12.05 -12.08
CA SER A 165 -2.34 -12.53 -11.69
C SER A 165 -2.76 -13.71 -12.56
N SER A 166 -3.47 -14.68 -11.97
CA SER A 166 -4.13 -15.77 -12.70
C SER A 166 -5.36 -15.31 -13.47
N THR A 167 -5.86 -14.12 -13.14
CA THR A 167 -7.07 -13.55 -13.74
C THR A 167 -6.71 -12.48 -14.77
N ALA A 168 -6.89 -12.83 -16.03
CA ALA A 168 -6.63 -11.90 -17.13
C ALA A 168 -7.56 -10.70 -17.10
N ASN A 169 -7.03 -9.51 -17.40
CA ASN A 169 -7.83 -8.33 -17.67
C ASN A 169 -8.44 -8.46 -19.09
N PRO A 170 -9.77 -8.59 -19.22
CA PRO A 170 -10.41 -8.84 -20.53
C PRO A 170 -10.35 -7.63 -21.47
N LYS A 171 -9.84 -6.50 -21.01
CA LYS A 171 -9.77 -5.23 -21.74
C LYS A 171 -8.36 -4.90 -22.24
N LEU A 172 -7.37 -5.64 -21.78
CA LEU A 172 -5.98 -5.45 -22.16
C LEU A 172 -5.46 -6.62 -23.01
N PRO A 173 -4.54 -6.35 -23.96
CA PRO A 173 -3.80 -7.42 -24.64
C PRO A 173 -3.04 -8.28 -23.63
N SER A 174 -2.93 -9.57 -23.89
CA SER A 174 -2.33 -10.54 -22.95
C SER A 174 -0.87 -10.26 -22.61
N ASP A 175 -0.15 -9.56 -23.47
CA ASP A 175 1.26 -9.16 -23.29
C ASP A 175 1.44 -7.80 -22.57
N ARG A 176 0.35 -7.18 -22.10
CA ARG A 176 0.34 -5.83 -21.52
C ARG A 176 -0.55 -5.72 -20.28
N GLN A 177 -0.80 -6.82 -19.60
CA GLN A 177 -1.70 -6.89 -18.45
C GLN A 177 -0.99 -6.75 -17.12
N HIS A 178 0.24 -7.25 -17.06
CA HIS A 178 1.01 -7.30 -15.83
C HIS A 178 2.52 -7.21 -16.09
N ALA A 179 3.27 -6.87 -15.07
CA ALA A 179 4.73 -6.93 -15.09
C ALA A 179 5.22 -8.36 -15.38
N THR A 180 6.30 -8.49 -16.14
CA THR A 180 6.93 -9.80 -16.43
C THR A 180 7.65 -10.39 -15.24
N ARG A 181 7.95 -9.60 -14.20
CA ARG A 181 8.48 -10.01 -12.90
C ARG A 181 7.38 -9.90 -11.84
N ASP A 182 7.41 -10.75 -10.84
CA ASP A 182 6.58 -10.63 -9.65
C ASP A 182 7.17 -9.58 -8.70
N LEU A 183 6.94 -8.30 -9.02
CA LEU A 183 7.48 -7.19 -8.24
C LEU A 183 6.92 -7.17 -6.81
N VAL A 184 5.69 -7.62 -6.64
CA VAL A 184 5.03 -7.72 -5.33
C VAL A 184 5.71 -8.78 -4.47
N GLY A 185 5.90 -9.98 -5.00
CA GLY A 185 6.55 -11.07 -4.27
C GLY A 185 8.01 -10.79 -3.97
N GLU A 186 8.75 -10.24 -4.94
CA GLU A 186 10.17 -9.92 -4.78
C GLU A 186 10.40 -8.81 -3.74
N LEU A 187 9.58 -7.74 -3.77
CA LEU A 187 9.68 -6.69 -2.75
C LEU A 187 9.26 -7.20 -1.38
N THR A 188 8.19 -7.99 -1.30
CA THR A 188 7.73 -8.60 -0.03
C THR A 188 8.85 -9.41 0.61
N ALA A 189 9.53 -10.25 -0.16
CA ALA A 189 10.65 -11.04 0.34
C ALA A 189 11.80 -10.17 0.85
N SER A 190 12.12 -9.08 0.13
CA SER A 190 13.22 -8.17 0.47
C SER A 190 12.90 -7.30 1.69
N VAL A 191 11.66 -6.81 1.81
CA VAL A 191 11.15 -6.04 2.95
C VAL A 191 11.20 -6.90 4.22
N ASN A 192 10.72 -8.15 4.14
CA ASN A 192 10.73 -9.08 5.26
C ASN A 192 12.16 -9.42 5.73
N LYS A 193 13.16 -9.51 4.83
CA LYS A 193 14.58 -9.69 5.20
C LYS A 193 15.15 -8.53 6.03
N GLN A 194 14.54 -7.36 5.94
CA GLN A 194 14.93 -6.17 6.70
C GLN A 194 14.10 -5.97 7.98
N ASP A 195 13.36 -6.99 8.41
CA ASP A 195 12.44 -6.91 9.56
C ASP A 195 11.39 -5.77 9.43
N LEU A 196 11.07 -5.38 8.21
CA LEU A 196 9.98 -4.48 7.88
C LEU A 196 8.72 -5.28 7.52
N ARG A 197 7.56 -4.67 7.67
CA ARG A 197 6.29 -5.29 7.28
C ARG A 197 5.86 -4.81 5.88
N MET A 198 5.34 -5.73 5.08
CA MET A 198 4.86 -5.40 3.74
C MET A 198 3.37 -5.16 3.72
N GLY A 199 2.94 -4.04 3.17
CA GLY A 199 1.56 -3.69 2.86
C GLY A 199 1.34 -3.64 1.34
N LEU A 200 0.11 -3.85 0.93
CA LEU A 200 -0.29 -3.85 -0.46
C LEU A 200 -1.47 -2.89 -0.68
N TYR A 201 -1.28 -1.95 -1.61
CA TYR A 201 -2.33 -1.08 -2.11
C TYR A 201 -2.99 -1.71 -3.34
N TYR A 202 -4.29 -1.58 -3.44
CA TYR A 202 -5.07 -1.97 -4.61
C TYR A 202 -6.14 -0.92 -4.93
N SER A 203 -6.19 -0.45 -6.17
CA SER A 203 -7.28 0.41 -6.63
C SER A 203 -8.54 -0.42 -6.87
N GLY A 204 -9.41 -0.50 -5.87
CA GLY A 204 -10.67 -1.24 -5.96
C GLY A 204 -11.76 -0.46 -6.67
N GLY A 205 -11.88 0.84 -6.40
CA GLY A 205 -12.94 1.68 -6.93
C GLY A 205 -12.74 2.15 -8.36
N TYR A 206 -11.48 2.24 -8.82
CA TYR A 206 -11.17 2.58 -10.20
C TYR A 206 -10.40 1.49 -10.92
N ASP A 207 -10.83 1.24 -12.15
CA ASP A 207 -10.08 0.56 -13.18
C ASP A 207 -10.51 1.13 -14.53
N TRP A 208 -9.67 1.99 -15.10
CA TRP A 208 -9.98 2.72 -16.32
C TRP A 208 -10.02 1.85 -17.57
N THR A 209 -9.69 0.56 -17.47
CA THR A 209 -9.88 -0.40 -18.55
C THR A 209 -11.34 -0.87 -18.65
N PHE A 210 -12.09 -0.83 -17.54
CA PHE A 210 -13.48 -1.27 -17.48
C PHE A 210 -14.50 -0.16 -17.75
N VAL A 211 -14.06 1.08 -17.91
CA VAL A 211 -14.94 2.26 -18.11
C VAL A 211 -14.57 3.04 -19.36
N PRO A 212 -15.55 3.65 -20.05
CA PRO A 212 -15.36 4.16 -21.41
C PRO A 212 -14.69 5.53 -21.54
N GLY A 213 -14.26 6.16 -20.48
CA GLY A 213 -13.72 7.51 -20.64
C GLY A 213 -12.92 8.03 -19.45
N PRO A 214 -12.23 9.16 -19.67
CA PRO A 214 -11.51 9.83 -18.60
C PRO A 214 -12.45 10.64 -17.71
N ILE A 215 -11.97 10.95 -16.51
CA ILE A 215 -12.54 11.93 -15.60
C ILE A 215 -12.23 13.33 -16.19
N ARG A 216 -13.27 14.10 -16.50
CA ARG A 216 -13.18 15.46 -17.10
C ARG A 216 -13.71 16.53 -16.15
N VAL A 217 -14.69 16.15 -15.34
CA VAL A 217 -15.39 17.01 -14.39
C VAL A 217 -15.69 16.24 -13.11
N ALA A 218 -16.00 16.92 -12.04
CA ALA A 218 -16.28 16.31 -10.74
C ALA A 218 -17.37 15.21 -10.78
N ALA A 219 -18.39 15.37 -11.62
CA ALA A 219 -19.44 14.36 -11.80
C ALA A 219 -18.91 13.02 -12.33
N ASP A 220 -17.82 13.04 -13.08
CA ASP A 220 -17.22 11.83 -13.65
C ASP A 220 -16.58 10.92 -12.58
N TYR A 221 -16.17 11.46 -11.43
CA TYR A 221 -15.57 10.65 -10.34
C TYR A 221 -16.45 9.48 -9.91
N GLN A 222 -17.76 9.66 -9.91
CA GLN A 222 -18.68 8.55 -9.61
C GLN A 222 -19.05 7.75 -10.85
N ALA A 223 -19.18 8.40 -12.01
CA ALA A 223 -19.57 7.75 -13.26
C ALA A 223 -18.54 6.74 -13.78
N VAL A 224 -17.25 6.95 -13.49
CA VAL A 224 -16.15 6.06 -13.93
C VAL A 224 -15.81 4.97 -12.92
N LYS A 225 -16.57 4.80 -11.84
CA LYS A 225 -16.43 3.64 -10.95
C LYS A 225 -17.08 2.42 -11.61
N PRO A 226 -16.33 1.39 -12.02
CA PRO A 226 -16.94 0.20 -12.62
C PRO A 226 -17.78 -0.56 -11.60
N GLN A 227 -19.04 -0.82 -11.96
CA GLN A 227 -20.05 -1.41 -11.06
C GLN A 227 -20.64 -2.73 -11.59
N THR A 228 -20.04 -3.31 -12.63
CA THR A 228 -20.52 -4.57 -13.20
C THR A 228 -20.11 -5.77 -12.36
N ASP A 229 -20.93 -6.83 -12.35
CA ASP A 229 -20.62 -8.09 -11.67
C ASP A 229 -19.28 -8.68 -12.15
N ALA A 230 -18.97 -8.51 -13.43
CA ALA A 230 -17.68 -8.95 -14.00
C ALA A 230 -16.50 -8.24 -13.34
N TYR A 231 -16.63 -6.93 -13.08
CA TYR A 231 -15.57 -6.18 -12.39
C TYR A 231 -15.49 -6.53 -10.90
N GLY A 232 -16.64 -6.65 -10.20
CA GLY A 232 -16.65 -7.06 -8.79
C GLY A 232 -15.97 -8.40 -8.59
N LYS A 233 -16.29 -9.39 -9.43
CA LYS A 233 -15.62 -10.70 -9.41
C LYS A 233 -14.12 -10.60 -9.71
N TYR A 234 -13.72 -9.76 -10.66
CA TYR A 234 -12.32 -9.52 -11.01
C TYR A 234 -11.55 -8.93 -9.82
N ALA A 235 -12.09 -7.91 -9.16
CA ALA A 235 -11.50 -7.30 -7.99
C ALA A 235 -11.40 -8.28 -6.81
N ASP A 236 -12.45 -9.06 -6.54
CA ASP A 236 -12.46 -10.09 -5.47
C ASP A 236 -11.37 -11.14 -5.67
N VAL A 237 -11.17 -11.62 -6.91
CA VAL A 237 -10.11 -12.60 -7.20
C VAL A 237 -8.74 -12.00 -7.00
N HIS A 238 -8.50 -10.77 -7.46
CA HIS A 238 -7.24 -10.07 -7.26
C HIS A 238 -6.92 -9.89 -5.77
N MET A 239 -7.90 -9.42 -4.97
CA MET A 239 -7.69 -9.25 -3.54
C MET A 239 -7.34 -10.58 -2.85
N ARG A 240 -8.05 -11.67 -3.18
CA ARG A 240 -7.74 -13.00 -2.66
C ARG A 240 -6.34 -13.47 -3.06
N GLU A 241 -5.94 -13.24 -4.30
CA GLU A 241 -4.57 -13.56 -4.73
C GLU A 241 -3.52 -12.81 -3.91
N LEU A 242 -3.71 -11.49 -3.71
CA LEU A 242 -2.80 -10.66 -2.94
C LEU A 242 -2.72 -11.13 -1.48
N ILE A 243 -3.86 -11.39 -0.85
CA ILE A 243 -3.95 -11.86 0.52
C ILE A 243 -3.26 -13.22 0.68
N LEU A 244 -3.63 -14.20 -0.15
CA LEU A 244 -3.18 -15.58 0.02
C LEU A 244 -1.75 -15.83 -0.44
N ARG A 245 -1.25 -15.06 -1.42
CA ARG A 245 0.12 -15.22 -1.93
C ARG A 245 1.15 -14.48 -1.11
N TYR A 246 0.81 -13.28 -0.61
CA TYR A 246 1.80 -12.38 -0.03
C TYR A 246 1.58 -12.07 1.44
N HIS A 247 0.41 -12.40 2.02
CA HIS A 247 0.08 -12.18 3.43
C HIS A 247 0.44 -10.76 3.91
N PRO A 248 -0.10 -9.71 3.26
CA PRO A 248 0.28 -8.34 3.56
C PRO A 248 -0.10 -7.93 4.99
N ALA A 249 0.79 -7.24 5.69
CA ALA A 249 0.50 -6.70 7.01
C ALA A 249 -0.44 -5.48 6.97
N VAL A 250 -0.50 -4.77 5.83
CA VAL A 250 -1.47 -3.69 5.58
C VAL A 250 -2.18 -4.01 4.27
N LEU A 251 -3.50 -4.05 4.29
CA LEU A 251 -4.33 -4.14 3.10
C LEU A 251 -4.97 -2.77 2.86
N TRP A 252 -4.44 -2.05 1.88
CA TRP A 252 -4.83 -0.70 1.56
C TRP A 252 -5.66 -0.68 0.27
N ASN A 253 -6.95 -0.38 0.36
CA ASN A 253 -7.85 -0.22 -0.79
C ASN A 253 -7.99 1.26 -1.16
N ASP A 254 -8.33 1.57 -2.40
CA ASP A 254 -8.52 2.95 -2.82
C ASP A 254 -9.82 3.17 -3.60
N ILE A 255 -10.41 4.38 -3.42
CA ILE A 255 -11.59 4.89 -4.14
C ILE A 255 -12.86 4.04 -3.94
N ASP A 256 -13.09 3.50 -2.76
CA ASP A 256 -14.13 2.50 -2.47
C ASP A 256 -13.84 1.10 -3.07
N TYR A 257 -14.68 0.15 -2.73
CA TYR A 257 -14.71 -1.17 -3.36
C TYR A 257 -15.93 -1.26 -4.28
N PRO A 258 -15.87 -2.03 -5.40
CA PRO A 258 -17.03 -2.15 -6.30
C PRO A 258 -18.24 -2.70 -5.54
N LYS A 259 -19.43 -2.12 -5.76
CA LYS A 259 -20.67 -2.54 -5.08
C LYS A 259 -21.09 -3.97 -5.42
N SER A 260 -20.65 -4.47 -6.59
CA SER A 260 -20.84 -5.85 -7.03
C SER A 260 -19.79 -6.83 -6.49
N GLY A 261 -18.79 -6.34 -5.75
CA GLY A 261 -17.82 -7.16 -5.03
C GLY A 261 -18.28 -7.49 -3.61
N HIS A 262 -17.44 -8.20 -2.88
CA HIS A 262 -17.76 -8.74 -1.55
C HIS A 262 -16.75 -8.26 -0.49
N PRO A 263 -16.72 -6.94 -0.15
CA PRO A 263 -15.70 -6.39 0.75
C PRO A 263 -15.70 -7.03 2.14
N LEU A 264 -16.86 -7.40 2.71
CA LEU A 264 -16.91 -8.05 4.03
C LEU A 264 -16.31 -9.45 4.01
N ASP A 265 -16.50 -10.21 2.91
CA ASP A 265 -15.87 -11.52 2.74
C ASP A 265 -14.35 -11.37 2.64
N ILE A 266 -13.88 -10.41 1.83
CA ILE A 266 -12.45 -10.10 1.67
C ILE A 266 -11.81 -9.73 3.01
N MET A 267 -12.47 -8.88 3.81
CA MET A 267 -11.97 -8.49 5.13
C MET A 267 -11.89 -9.67 6.11
N ALA A 268 -12.96 -10.52 6.14
CA ALA A 268 -12.97 -11.70 6.99
C ALA A 268 -11.88 -12.71 6.57
N GLU A 269 -11.76 -12.99 5.27
CA GLU A 269 -10.72 -13.84 4.71
C GLU A 269 -9.30 -13.28 5.03
N TYR A 270 -9.14 -11.96 4.96
CA TYR A 270 -7.88 -11.30 5.29
C TYR A 270 -7.49 -11.47 6.76
N TYR A 271 -8.35 -11.13 7.71
CA TYR A 271 -8.03 -11.31 9.13
C TYR A 271 -7.86 -12.77 9.54
N ASN A 272 -8.55 -13.69 8.88
CA ASN A 272 -8.35 -15.12 9.09
C ASN A 272 -7.00 -15.61 8.54
N ALA A 273 -6.51 -15.02 7.46
CA ALA A 273 -5.21 -15.34 6.87
C ALA A 273 -4.04 -14.58 7.52
N VAL A 274 -4.27 -13.35 7.96
CA VAL A 274 -3.29 -12.43 8.54
C VAL A 274 -3.85 -11.81 9.84
N PRO A 275 -3.84 -12.55 10.96
CA PRO A 275 -4.51 -12.12 12.19
C PRO A 275 -4.00 -10.82 12.81
N ASP A 276 -2.77 -10.39 12.49
CA ASP A 276 -2.18 -9.12 12.89
C ASP A 276 -2.11 -8.09 11.74
N GLY A 277 -2.90 -8.31 10.69
CA GLY A 277 -3.05 -7.38 9.58
C GLY A 277 -3.96 -6.20 9.92
N VAL A 278 -3.86 -5.12 9.15
CA VAL A 278 -4.72 -3.93 9.28
C VAL A 278 -5.30 -3.49 7.94
N ILE A 279 -6.50 -2.91 7.99
CA ILE A 279 -7.27 -2.46 6.82
C ILE A 279 -7.56 -0.95 6.98
N ASP A 280 -7.39 -0.19 5.88
CA ASP A 280 -7.75 1.22 5.79
C ASP A 280 -9.27 1.47 5.69
N ASP A 281 -9.69 2.75 5.72
CA ASP A 281 -11.08 3.18 5.72
C ASP A 281 -11.69 3.36 4.32
N ARG A 282 -11.02 2.89 3.25
CA ARG A 282 -11.44 3.17 1.87
C ARG A 282 -12.15 2.02 1.15
N PHE A 283 -12.62 1.00 1.86
CA PHE A 283 -13.42 -0.09 1.27
C PHE A 283 -14.89 0.26 1.04
N GLY A 284 -15.33 1.46 1.41
CA GLY A 284 -16.73 1.86 1.27
C GLY A 284 -17.69 1.17 2.25
N VAL A 285 -17.16 0.51 3.28
CA VAL A 285 -17.89 -0.08 4.41
C VAL A 285 -17.48 0.59 5.72
N LYS A 286 -18.25 0.40 6.79
CA LYS A 286 -17.99 1.12 8.05
C LYS A 286 -16.82 0.57 8.86
N HIS A 287 -16.37 -0.65 8.58
CA HIS A 287 -15.26 -1.27 9.29
C HIS A 287 -13.91 -0.79 8.73
N SER A 288 -12.98 -0.42 9.61
CA SER A 288 -11.58 -0.15 9.32
C SER A 288 -10.75 -0.14 10.59
N ASP A 289 -9.45 -0.40 10.50
CA ASP A 289 -8.51 -0.32 11.62
C ASP A 289 -7.93 1.10 11.78
N PHE A 290 -7.84 1.85 10.67
CA PHE A 290 -7.31 3.21 10.65
C PHE A 290 -7.93 4.07 9.56
N GLN A 291 -7.90 5.38 9.78
CA GLN A 291 -8.27 6.40 8.80
C GLN A 291 -7.05 6.80 7.96
N SER A 292 -7.26 7.19 6.70
CA SER A 292 -6.18 7.47 5.75
C SER A 292 -6.36 8.82 5.02
N PRO A 293 -6.33 9.97 5.73
CA PRO A 293 -6.35 11.27 5.09
C PRO A 293 -5.11 11.49 4.23
N GLU A 294 -5.25 12.32 3.18
CA GLU A 294 -4.18 12.70 2.29
C GLU A 294 -3.87 14.19 2.42
N TYR A 295 -2.59 14.53 2.62
CA TYR A 295 -2.12 15.92 2.75
C TYR A 295 -2.84 16.73 3.85
N GLU A 296 -3.46 16.06 4.80
CA GLU A 296 -4.17 16.66 5.91
C GLU A 296 -3.54 16.25 7.24
N THR A 297 -3.38 17.21 8.14
CA THR A 297 -3.01 16.98 9.53
C THR A 297 -4.17 17.31 10.44
N LEU A 298 -4.37 16.50 11.47
CA LEU A 298 -5.42 16.76 12.43
C LEU A 298 -5.01 17.90 13.38
N ASP A 299 -5.96 18.77 13.73
CA ASP A 299 -5.73 19.85 14.72
C ASP A 299 -5.69 19.36 16.17
N LYS A 300 -6.20 18.14 16.41
CA LYS A 300 -6.37 17.57 17.75
C LYS A 300 -5.95 16.11 17.78
N ILE A 301 -5.64 15.60 18.97
CA ILE A 301 -5.43 14.18 19.20
C ILE A 301 -6.69 13.42 18.78
N SER A 302 -6.52 12.45 17.89
CA SER A 302 -7.61 11.59 17.41
C SER A 302 -7.82 10.42 18.37
N PRO A 303 -9.08 10.06 18.70
CA PRO A 303 -9.39 8.84 19.43
C PRO A 303 -9.28 7.58 18.57
N THR A 304 -9.27 7.73 17.25
CA THR A 304 -9.10 6.67 16.27
C THR A 304 -7.72 6.73 15.63
N LYS A 305 -7.16 5.57 15.32
CA LYS A 305 -5.88 5.50 14.62
C LYS A 305 -6.03 6.08 13.22
N TRP A 306 -5.02 6.81 12.77
CA TRP A 306 -4.97 7.35 11.42
C TRP A 306 -3.55 7.38 10.86
N GLU A 307 -3.45 7.39 9.56
CA GLU A 307 -2.24 7.46 8.78
C GLU A 307 -2.34 8.66 7.83
N GLU A 308 -1.45 9.63 7.95
CA GLU A 308 -1.33 10.69 6.96
C GLU A 308 -0.52 10.18 5.78
N CYS A 309 -1.13 10.19 4.59
CA CYS A 309 -0.52 9.76 3.35
C CYS A 309 -0.22 10.98 2.47
N ARG A 310 1.05 11.13 2.06
CA ARG A 310 1.47 12.24 1.20
C ARG A 310 2.67 11.91 0.33
N GLY A 311 2.79 12.61 -0.80
CA GLY A 311 4.00 12.60 -1.62
C GLY A 311 5.17 13.31 -0.95
N LEU A 312 6.38 12.86 -1.21
CA LEU A 312 7.59 13.67 -0.93
C LEU A 312 7.69 14.86 -1.89
N GLY A 313 7.18 14.71 -3.12
CA GLY A 313 6.89 15.76 -4.06
C GLY A 313 5.41 16.14 -4.04
N ARG A 314 4.94 16.75 -5.12
CA ARG A 314 3.51 17.04 -5.33
C ARG A 314 2.76 15.83 -5.86
N SER A 315 3.45 14.98 -6.64
CA SER A 315 2.94 13.73 -7.16
C SER A 315 3.22 12.59 -6.18
N PHE A 316 2.30 11.63 -6.06
CA PHE A 316 2.58 10.36 -5.38
C PHE A 316 3.50 9.50 -6.23
N GLY A 317 3.24 9.40 -7.54
CA GLY A 317 4.11 8.72 -8.50
C GLY A 317 5.32 9.58 -8.87
N TYR A 318 6.39 8.92 -9.36
CA TYR A 318 7.58 9.64 -9.83
C TYR A 318 7.24 10.63 -10.94
N ASN A 319 7.58 11.90 -10.73
CA ASN A 319 7.45 12.97 -11.71
C ASN A 319 8.83 13.57 -12.01
N ARG A 320 9.34 13.35 -13.23
CA ARG A 320 10.65 13.87 -13.66
C ARG A 320 10.73 15.40 -13.77
N ALA A 321 9.58 16.04 -13.83
CA ALA A 321 9.52 17.50 -13.86
C ALA A 321 9.75 18.11 -12.46
N GLU A 322 9.51 17.34 -11.39
CA GLU A 322 9.77 17.78 -10.03
C GLU A 322 11.28 17.83 -9.73
N GLY A 323 11.68 18.90 -9.07
CA GLY A 323 13.02 19.13 -8.60
C GLY A 323 13.04 19.36 -7.08
N LYS A 324 14.13 20.00 -6.64
CA LYS A 324 14.29 20.30 -5.21
C LYS A 324 13.23 21.29 -4.67
N ALA A 325 12.70 22.15 -5.53
CA ALA A 325 11.69 23.13 -5.15
C ALA A 325 10.31 22.53 -4.90
N GLU A 326 10.02 21.40 -5.56
CA GLU A 326 8.75 20.68 -5.45
C GLU A 326 8.78 19.59 -4.37
N THR A 327 9.96 19.24 -3.88
CA THR A 327 10.13 18.20 -2.86
C THR A 327 10.14 18.81 -1.46
N ILE A 328 9.42 18.22 -0.52
CA ILE A 328 9.40 18.65 0.89
C ILE A 328 10.82 18.71 1.46
N ALA A 329 11.15 19.82 2.13
CA ALA A 329 12.46 19.95 2.76
C ALA A 329 12.64 18.94 3.90
N PRO A 330 13.85 18.35 4.09
CA PRO A 330 14.07 17.35 5.14
C PRO A 330 13.66 17.82 6.55
N ALA A 331 13.92 19.09 6.88
CA ALA A 331 13.55 19.66 8.17
C ALA A 331 12.02 19.76 8.33
N GLU A 332 11.33 20.11 7.27
CA GLU A 332 9.85 20.18 7.24
C GLU A 332 9.23 18.78 7.36
N LEU A 333 9.79 17.78 6.65
CA LEU A 333 9.35 16.39 6.75
C LEU A 333 9.50 15.85 8.18
N ILE A 334 10.63 16.14 8.84
CA ILE A 334 10.88 15.72 10.24
C ILE A 334 9.90 16.43 11.17
N TYR A 335 9.68 17.74 10.98
CA TYR A 335 8.71 18.49 11.78
C TYR A 335 7.30 17.92 11.64
N LEU A 336 6.88 17.65 10.41
CA LEU A 336 5.59 17.05 10.11
C LEU A 336 5.44 15.67 10.76
N LEU A 337 6.46 14.80 10.67
CA LEU A 337 6.45 13.50 11.34
C LEU A 337 6.26 13.64 12.86
N VAL A 338 6.98 14.58 13.49
CA VAL A 338 6.86 14.84 14.92
C VAL A 338 5.46 15.35 15.29
N ASP A 339 4.93 16.28 14.49
CA ASP A 339 3.57 16.83 14.68
C ASP A 339 2.52 15.72 14.59
N ILE A 340 2.55 14.91 13.53
CA ILE A 340 1.67 13.78 13.32
C ILE A 340 1.76 12.78 14.49
N VAL A 341 2.95 12.32 14.84
CA VAL A 341 3.15 11.34 15.92
C VAL A 341 2.66 11.86 17.28
N SER A 342 2.75 13.17 17.53
CA SER A 342 2.26 13.79 18.76
C SER A 342 0.74 13.73 18.92
N LYS A 343 0.02 13.49 17.81
CA LYS A 343 -1.45 13.41 17.75
C LYS A 343 -2.00 11.98 17.71
N THR A 344 -1.20 11.00 18.13
CA THR A 344 -1.51 9.56 18.25
C THR A 344 -1.55 8.81 16.90
N GLU A 345 -0.63 9.11 15.97
CA GLU A 345 -0.76 8.69 14.58
C GLU A 345 0.41 7.91 14.00
N ILE A 346 0.18 7.43 12.76
CA ILE A 346 1.19 6.87 11.87
C ILE A 346 1.36 7.85 10.70
N SER A 347 2.59 8.13 10.33
CA SER A 347 2.90 8.86 9.10
C SER A 347 3.39 7.89 8.05
N SER A 348 2.80 7.91 6.85
CA SER A 348 3.36 7.28 5.66
C SER A 348 3.79 8.34 4.68
N SER A 349 4.98 8.19 4.11
CA SER A 349 5.46 9.03 3.02
C SER A 349 5.58 8.23 1.74
N THR A 350 5.16 8.80 0.62
CA THR A 350 5.26 8.16 -0.69
C THR A 350 6.57 8.51 -1.37
N SER A 351 7.25 7.49 -1.88
CA SER A 351 8.33 7.65 -2.83
C SER A 351 8.09 6.75 -4.04
N ALA A 352 8.19 7.29 -5.24
CA ALA A 352 8.20 6.46 -6.43
C ALA A 352 9.64 6.11 -6.79
N PRO A 353 9.94 4.87 -7.18
CA PRO A 353 11.26 4.53 -7.65
C PRO A 353 11.57 5.33 -8.93
N LYS A 354 12.70 6.04 -8.90
CA LYS A 354 13.25 6.66 -10.09
C LYS A 354 13.65 5.57 -11.07
N PRO A 355 13.36 5.71 -12.37
CA PRO A 355 13.92 4.80 -13.38
C PRO A 355 15.44 4.67 -13.19
N THR A 356 15.95 3.45 -13.24
CA THR A 356 17.38 3.15 -12.99
C THR A 356 18.32 3.70 -14.05
N ALA A 357 17.78 4.27 -15.14
CA ALA A 357 18.51 5.03 -16.13
C ALA A 357 17.61 6.14 -16.71
N PRO A 358 18.16 7.30 -17.10
CA PRO A 358 17.40 8.27 -17.86
C PRO A 358 16.97 7.60 -19.18
N PHE A 359 15.71 7.75 -19.53
CA PHE A 359 15.24 7.36 -20.87
C PHE A 359 16.01 8.23 -21.88
N PRO A 360 16.61 7.65 -22.93
CA PRO A 360 17.20 8.45 -23.98
C PRO A 360 16.11 9.34 -24.58
N PRO A 361 16.43 10.59 -24.96
CA PRO A 361 15.51 11.42 -25.70
C PRO A 361 15.08 10.66 -26.94
N SER A 362 13.79 10.68 -27.25
CA SER A 362 13.25 10.12 -28.47
C SER A 362 13.93 10.79 -29.64
N SER A 363 14.67 10.02 -30.42
CA SER A 363 15.21 10.42 -31.74
C SER A 363 14.10 10.48 -32.76
#